data_981a849610c780a83a5030623e62072a
#
_entry.id   981a849610c780a83a5030623e62072a
#
_cell.length_a   1.000
_cell.length_b   1.000
_cell.length_c   1.000
_cell.angle_alpha   90.00
_cell.angle_beta   90.00
_cell.angle_gamma   90.00
#
_symmetry.space_group_name_H-M   'P 1'
#
loop_
_entity.id
_entity.type
_entity.pdbx_description
1 polymer ?
#
loop_
_entity_poly.entity_id
_entity_poly.type
_entity_poly.pdbx_seq_one_letter_code
_entity_poly.pdbx_strand_id
1 'polypeptide(L)'
;MITTLLDPQRYPLAELADLYARRWRLELCFRDLKTQMGMEQLRAQTPEMAEKEALAYLVAHNLIRCVMAEASANYQVALERLSFKGTVDALRQFTHAITQARNRRMRQQLWEDLLWHITRDQVPLRPGRREPRAVKHRPKPFPRLTRPRHLFQDPICNSKRSRLKRTSKNGILN
;
A
#
# COMPACT_ATOMS: atom_id res chain seq x y z
N MET A 1 -1.44 -18.37 -12.77
CA MET A 1 -0.10 -17.83 -13.06
C MET A 1 0.35 -18.41 -14.38
N ILE A 2 0.92 -17.62 -15.28
CA ILE A 2 1.54 -18.06 -16.53
C ILE A 2 3.02 -17.76 -16.42
N THR A 3 3.89 -18.73 -16.78
CA THR A 3 5.35 -18.59 -16.68
C THR A 3 6.01 -19.20 -17.91
N THR A 4 7.17 -18.69 -18.27
CA THR A 4 8.07 -19.25 -19.28
C THR A 4 9.08 -20.24 -18.69
N LEU A 5 9.08 -20.44 -17.37
CA LEU A 5 9.93 -21.41 -16.68
C LEU A 5 9.27 -22.80 -16.79
N LEU A 6 9.66 -23.57 -17.80
CA LEU A 6 8.96 -24.80 -18.21
C LEU A 6 9.49 -26.07 -17.55
N ASP A 7 10.66 -26.04 -16.94
CA ASP A 7 11.29 -27.20 -16.29
C ASP A 7 10.72 -27.38 -14.87
N PRO A 8 9.83 -28.38 -14.61
CA PRO A 8 9.21 -28.57 -13.31
C PRO A 8 10.17 -29.12 -12.24
N GLN A 9 11.29 -29.73 -12.63
CA GLN A 9 12.29 -30.24 -11.70
C GLN A 9 13.16 -29.09 -11.17
N ARG A 10 13.52 -28.16 -12.05
CA ARG A 10 14.31 -26.99 -11.69
C ARG A 10 13.46 -25.88 -11.05
N TYR A 11 12.20 -25.78 -11.40
CA TYR A 11 11.27 -24.76 -10.94
C TYR A 11 9.95 -25.35 -10.44
N PRO A 12 9.95 -25.95 -9.24
CA PRO A 12 8.75 -26.55 -8.67
C PRO A 12 7.60 -25.55 -8.55
N LEU A 13 6.39 -25.97 -8.88
CA LEU A 13 5.20 -25.11 -8.86
C LEU A 13 4.97 -24.44 -7.49
N ALA A 14 5.25 -25.17 -6.41
CA ALA A 14 5.09 -24.65 -5.04
C ALA A 14 6.03 -23.47 -4.77
N GLU A 15 7.29 -23.55 -5.19
CA GLU A 15 8.27 -22.48 -5.02
C GLU A 15 7.94 -21.24 -5.86
N LEU A 16 7.49 -21.47 -7.12
CA LEU A 16 7.03 -20.39 -7.99
C LEU A 16 5.78 -19.71 -7.42
N ALA A 17 4.86 -20.45 -6.83
CA ALA A 17 3.66 -19.91 -6.21
C ALA A 17 4.02 -19.05 -4.98
N ASP A 18 4.95 -19.52 -4.14
CA ASP A 18 5.43 -18.76 -2.98
C ASP A 18 6.17 -17.48 -3.42
N LEU A 19 7.08 -17.59 -4.40
CA LEU A 19 7.77 -16.44 -4.96
C LEU A 19 6.79 -15.40 -5.52
N TYR A 20 5.77 -15.86 -6.24
CA TYR A 20 4.73 -14.96 -6.76
C TYR A 20 3.91 -14.31 -5.65
N ALA A 21 3.60 -15.03 -4.60
CA ALA A 21 2.91 -14.47 -3.43
C ALA A 21 3.74 -13.36 -2.75
N ARG A 22 5.06 -13.50 -2.73
CA ARG A 22 5.98 -12.47 -2.19
C ARG A 22 6.00 -11.19 -3.01
N ARG A 23 5.55 -11.21 -4.27
CA ARG A 23 5.37 -9.99 -5.10
C ARG A 23 4.51 -8.93 -4.39
N TRP A 24 3.55 -9.36 -3.58
CA TRP A 24 2.71 -8.44 -2.80
C TRP A 24 3.51 -7.54 -1.86
N ARG A 25 4.70 -7.97 -1.43
CA ARG A 25 5.59 -7.15 -0.58
C ARG A 25 6.05 -5.88 -1.29
N LEU A 26 6.24 -5.93 -2.61
CA LEU A 26 6.57 -4.73 -3.39
C LEU A 26 5.41 -3.71 -3.37
N GLU A 27 4.18 -4.18 -3.47
CA GLU A 27 3.01 -3.30 -3.40
C GLU A 27 2.90 -2.62 -2.02
N LEU A 28 3.27 -3.33 -0.95
CA LEU A 28 3.35 -2.76 0.39
C LEU A 28 4.46 -1.70 0.48
N CYS A 29 5.65 -1.96 -0.08
CA CYS A 29 6.73 -0.96 -0.14
C CYS A 29 6.31 0.30 -0.90
N PHE A 30 5.64 0.16 -2.04
CA PHE A 30 5.09 1.31 -2.78
C PHE A 30 4.03 2.08 -1.99
N ARG A 31 3.19 1.39 -1.24
CA ARG A 31 2.23 2.03 -0.33
C ARG A 31 2.94 2.81 0.77
N ASP A 32 3.99 2.22 1.36
CA ASP A 32 4.76 2.87 2.42
C ASP A 32 5.43 4.14 1.91
N LEU A 33 6.05 4.11 0.74
CA LEU A 33 6.63 5.29 0.08
C LEU A 33 5.56 6.34 -0.29
N LYS A 34 4.53 5.92 -1.02
CA LYS A 34 3.53 6.85 -1.55
C LYS A 34 2.64 7.43 -0.47
N THR A 35 2.04 6.57 0.36
CA THR A 35 1.00 6.98 1.30
C THR A 35 1.56 7.34 2.67
N GLN A 36 2.46 6.51 3.24
CA GLN A 36 2.94 6.73 4.61
C GLN A 36 4.01 7.83 4.67
N MET A 37 4.86 7.91 3.65
CA MET A 37 5.91 8.94 3.57
C MET A 37 5.50 10.16 2.74
N GLY A 38 4.43 10.08 1.94
CA GLY A 38 3.89 11.22 1.19
C GLY A 38 4.57 11.47 -0.15
N MET A 39 5.29 10.48 -0.71
CA MET A 39 5.95 10.58 -2.02
C MET A 39 4.97 10.74 -3.20
N GLU A 40 3.66 10.63 -2.98
CA GLU A 40 2.64 10.84 -4.03
C GLU A 40 2.71 12.24 -4.65
N GLN A 41 3.17 13.23 -3.88
CA GLN A 41 3.29 14.62 -4.30
C GLN A 41 4.71 15.11 -4.08
N LEU A 42 5.51 15.06 -5.14
CA LEU A 42 6.82 15.70 -5.14
C LEU A 42 6.65 17.22 -5.18
N ARG A 43 7.44 17.93 -4.40
CA ARG A 43 7.41 19.41 -4.31
C ARG A 43 8.36 20.07 -5.29
N ALA A 44 9.29 19.30 -5.83
CA ALA A 44 10.29 19.77 -6.78
C ALA A 44 9.66 20.26 -8.08
N GLN A 45 10.14 21.38 -8.56
CA GLN A 45 9.65 22.02 -9.81
C GLN A 45 10.53 21.71 -11.01
N THR A 46 11.73 21.17 -10.81
CA THR A 46 12.64 20.79 -11.91
C THR A 46 12.85 19.28 -11.92
N PRO A 47 13.11 18.66 -13.08
CA PRO A 47 13.35 17.23 -13.19
C PRO A 47 14.49 16.73 -12.28
N GLU A 48 15.60 17.46 -12.24
CA GLU A 48 16.76 17.11 -11.41
C GLU A 48 16.43 17.14 -9.91
N MET A 49 15.66 18.12 -9.46
CA MET A 49 15.23 18.20 -8.06
C MET A 49 14.20 17.14 -7.73
N ALA A 50 13.32 16.78 -8.68
CA ALA A 50 12.36 15.69 -8.50
C ALA A 50 13.07 14.34 -8.33
N GLU A 51 14.13 14.09 -9.10
CA GLU A 51 14.96 12.90 -8.96
C GLU A 51 15.64 12.84 -7.58
N LYS A 52 16.27 13.94 -7.15
CA LYS A 52 16.89 14.04 -5.82
C LYS A 52 15.87 13.84 -4.70
N GLU A 53 14.68 14.42 -4.81
CA GLU A 53 13.60 14.23 -3.85
C GLU A 53 13.14 12.77 -3.80
N ALA A 54 12.96 12.12 -4.95
CA ALA A 54 12.61 10.70 -5.02
C ALA A 54 13.69 9.81 -4.37
N LEU A 55 14.95 10.08 -4.66
CA LEU A 55 16.09 9.37 -4.04
C LEU A 55 16.13 9.58 -2.52
N ALA A 56 15.85 10.79 -2.04
CA ALA A 56 15.78 11.06 -0.60
C ALA A 56 14.68 10.24 0.09
N TYR A 57 13.50 10.10 -0.54
CA TYR A 57 12.45 9.20 -0.05
C TYR A 57 12.89 7.74 0.02
N LEU A 58 13.60 7.24 -1.00
CA LEU A 58 14.11 5.88 -1.01
C LEU A 58 15.15 5.65 0.10
N VAL A 59 16.08 6.58 0.29
CA VAL A 59 17.07 6.51 1.38
C VAL A 59 16.37 6.52 2.74
N ALA A 60 15.43 7.43 2.97
CA ALA A 60 14.67 7.51 4.21
C ALA A 60 13.86 6.23 4.47
N HIS A 61 13.21 5.66 3.44
CA HIS A 61 12.52 4.39 3.55
C HIS A 61 13.46 3.27 4.00
N ASN A 62 14.64 3.16 3.38
CA ASN A 62 15.61 2.14 3.73
C ASN A 62 16.14 2.31 5.16
N LEU A 63 16.40 3.55 5.62
CA LEU A 63 16.80 3.81 6.99
C LEU A 63 15.72 3.38 7.99
N ILE A 64 14.45 3.68 7.73
CA ILE A 64 13.33 3.22 8.56
C ILE A 64 13.30 1.68 8.61
N ARG A 65 13.49 1.02 7.45
CA ARG A 65 13.54 -0.45 7.37
C ARG A 65 14.74 -1.03 8.14
N CYS A 66 15.89 -0.36 8.18
CA CYS A 66 17.03 -0.75 9.00
C CYS A 66 16.69 -0.70 10.50
N VAL A 67 16.05 0.36 10.96
CA VAL A 67 15.60 0.49 12.37
C VAL A 67 14.59 -0.61 12.71
N MET A 68 13.64 -0.90 11.81
CA MET A 68 12.70 -2.02 11.99
C MET A 68 13.42 -3.37 12.08
N ALA A 69 14.45 -3.59 11.25
CA ALA A 69 15.23 -4.82 11.26
C ALA A 69 16.02 -4.97 12.58
N GLU A 70 16.58 -3.89 13.08
CA GLU A 70 17.26 -3.86 14.38
C GLU A 70 16.28 -4.17 15.53
N ALA A 71 15.10 -3.56 15.54
CA ALA A 71 14.04 -3.86 16.51
C ALA A 71 13.60 -5.32 16.42
N SER A 72 13.43 -5.86 15.20
CA SER A 72 13.09 -7.25 14.93
C SER A 72 14.12 -8.21 15.52
N ALA A 73 15.41 -7.93 15.31
CA ALA A 73 16.51 -8.75 15.78
C ALA A 73 16.64 -8.73 17.32
N ASN A 74 16.57 -7.53 17.93
CA ASN A 74 16.78 -7.38 19.38
C ASN A 74 15.63 -7.99 20.20
N TYR A 75 14.41 -7.94 19.69
CA TYR A 75 13.22 -8.41 20.42
C TYR A 75 12.58 -9.68 19.83
N GLN A 76 13.22 -10.31 18.85
CA GLN A 76 12.77 -11.56 18.22
C GLN A 76 11.32 -11.49 17.68
N VAL A 77 10.91 -10.35 17.19
CA VAL A 77 9.62 -10.15 16.51
C VAL A 77 9.82 -10.21 15.00
N ALA A 78 9.03 -11.00 14.29
CA ALA A 78 9.14 -11.10 12.84
C ALA A 78 8.99 -9.74 12.16
N LEU A 79 9.91 -9.39 11.27
CA LEU A 79 9.97 -8.09 10.60
C LEU A 79 8.66 -7.73 9.86
N GLU A 80 7.99 -8.75 9.30
CA GLU A 80 6.69 -8.58 8.62
C GLU A 80 5.54 -8.24 9.56
N ARG A 81 5.74 -8.44 10.86
CA ARG A 81 4.76 -8.10 11.89
C ARG A 81 4.85 -6.67 12.35
N LEU A 82 5.98 -6.00 12.12
CA LEU A 82 6.17 -4.62 12.55
C LEU A 82 5.41 -3.64 11.65
N SER A 83 4.76 -2.65 12.25
CA SER A 83 4.03 -1.61 11.55
C SER A 83 4.99 -0.55 11.03
N PHE A 84 5.07 -0.38 9.69
CA PHE A 84 5.88 0.71 9.10
C PHE A 84 5.38 2.08 9.55
N LYS A 85 4.06 2.29 9.55
CA LYS A 85 3.48 3.55 10.03
C LYS A 85 3.83 3.82 11.49
N GLY A 86 3.64 2.82 12.36
CA GLY A 86 3.98 2.95 13.77
C GLY A 86 5.45 3.24 14.00
N THR A 87 6.33 2.64 13.20
CA THR A 87 7.77 2.95 13.24
C THR A 87 8.05 4.40 12.87
N VAL A 88 7.42 4.92 11.81
CA VAL A 88 7.55 6.34 11.42
C VAL A 88 7.07 7.26 12.53
N ASP A 89 5.93 6.95 13.15
CA ASP A 89 5.36 7.76 14.24
C ASP A 89 6.25 7.70 15.50
N ALA A 90 6.77 6.53 15.85
CA ALA A 90 7.74 6.38 16.96
C ALA A 90 9.03 7.18 16.70
N LEU A 91 9.61 7.06 15.49
CA LEU A 91 10.79 7.84 15.10
C LEU A 91 10.54 9.35 15.25
N ARG A 92 9.40 9.86 14.80
CA ARG A 92 9.05 11.29 14.96
C ARG A 92 9.00 11.72 16.42
N GLN A 93 8.48 10.88 17.31
CA GLN A 93 8.39 11.17 18.75
C GLN A 93 9.76 11.15 19.43
N PHE A 94 10.58 10.14 19.13
CA PHE A 94 11.85 9.94 19.83
C PHE A 94 13.02 10.75 19.26
N THR A 95 13.00 11.15 17.98
CA THR A 95 14.11 11.83 17.31
C THR A 95 14.55 13.10 18.09
N HIS A 96 13.59 13.90 18.53
CA HIS A 96 13.93 15.13 19.29
C HIS A 96 14.64 14.80 20.61
N ALA A 97 14.12 13.83 21.39
CA ALA A 97 14.71 13.43 22.65
C ALA A 97 16.11 12.83 22.47
N ILE A 98 16.31 12.00 21.44
CA ILE A 98 17.59 11.37 21.11
C ILE A 98 18.63 12.42 20.71
N THR A 99 18.25 13.41 19.91
CA THR A 99 19.16 14.50 19.49
C THR A 99 19.54 15.42 20.63
N GLN A 100 18.62 15.65 21.58
CA GLN A 100 18.84 16.49 22.75
C GLN A 100 19.52 15.76 23.93
N ALA A 101 19.74 14.47 23.79
CA ALA A 101 20.35 13.66 24.86
C ALA A 101 21.79 14.14 25.20
N ARG A 102 22.00 14.54 26.44
CA ARG A 102 23.25 15.15 26.91
C ARG A 102 24.45 14.21 26.91
N ASN A 103 24.22 12.91 27.05
CA ASN A 103 25.29 11.96 27.15
C ASN A 103 24.94 10.66 26.33
N ARG A 104 25.99 9.87 26.07
CA ARG A 104 25.87 8.62 25.30
C ARG A 104 24.92 7.61 25.96
N ARG A 105 24.97 7.50 27.29
CA ARG A 105 24.13 6.53 28.03
C ARG A 105 22.63 6.87 27.86
N MET A 106 22.26 8.13 28.01
CA MET A 106 20.88 8.57 27.82
C MET A 106 20.40 8.38 26.38
N ARG A 107 21.28 8.65 25.41
CA ARG A 107 20.96 8.42 23.99
C ARG A 107 20.72 6.93 23.69
N GLN A 108 21.54 6.07 24.26
CA GLN A 108 21.38 4.63 24.10
C GLN A 108 20.09 4.13 24.77
N GLN A 109 19.75 4.62 25.97
CA GLN A 109 18.50 4.28 26.65
C GLN A 109 17.29 4.68 25.78
N LEU A 110 17.26 5.90 25.27
CA LEU A 110 16.19 6.39 24.40
C LEU A 110 16.10 5.59 23.09
N TRP A 111 17.23 5.12 22.56
CA TRP A 111 17.26 4.24 21.38
C TRP A 111 16.63 2.87 21.69
N GLU A 112 16.97 2.27 22.80
CA GLU A 112 16.39 1.00 23.28
C GLU A 112 14.88 1.15 23.52
N ASP A 113 14.44 2.25 24.13
CA ASP A 113 13.02 2.56 24.33
C ASP A 113 12.29 2.72 22.99
N LEU A 114 12.90 3.38 22.00
CA LEU A 114 12.36 3.50 20.64
C LEU A 114 12.18 2.11 20.00
N LEU A 115 13.21 1.27 20.02
CA LEU A 115 13.16 -0.07 19.45
C LEU A 115 12.06 -0.92 20.12
N TRP A 116 11.95 -0.81 21.44
CA TRP A 116 10.88 -1.49 22.19
C TRP A 116 9.48 -1.01 21.75
N HIS A 117 9.29 0.31 21.63
CA HIS A 117 8.03 0.87 21.15
C HIS A 117 7.64 0.37 19.76
N ILE A 118 8.60 0.27 18.85
CA ILE A 118 8.38 -0.27 17.49
C ILE A 118 7.84 -1.70 17.54
N THR A 119 8.33 -2.52 18.48
CA THR A 119 7.87 -3.92 18.60
C THR A 119 6.46 -4.07 19.16
N ARG A 120 5.93 -3.04 19.81
CA ARG A 120 4.56 -3.05 20.36
C ARG A 120 3.49 -2.81 19.31
N ASP A 121 3.79 -2.03 18.27
CA ASP A 121 2.86 -1.77 17.17
C ASP A 121 2.99 -2.81 16.06
N GLN A 122 2.29 -3.94 16.25
CA GLN A 122 2.32 -5.06 15.34
C GLN A 122 1.09 -5.08 14.42
N VAL A 123 1.34 -5.41 13.15
CA VAL A 123 0.28 -5.69 12.19
C VAL A 123 -0.47 -6.97 12.61
N PRO A 124 -1.80 -6.94 12.76
CA PRO A 124 -2.56 -8.11 13.18
C PRO A 124 -2.45 -9.25 12.16
N LEU A 125 -2.22 -10.46 12.66
CA LEU A 125 -2.32 -11.68 11.84
C LEU A 125 -3.79 -11.91 11.47
N ARG A 126 -4.04 -12.14 10.18
CA ARG A 126 -5.37 -12.45 9.66
C ARG A 126 -5.34 -13.76 8.87
N PRO A 127 -5.09 -14.90 9.55
CA PRO A 127 -5.05 -16.20 8.90
C PRO A 127 -6.42 -16.50 8.28
N GLY A 128 -6.41 -17.05 7.08
CA GLY A 128 -7.65 -17.44 6.40
C GLY A 128 -8.53 -16.30 5.89
N ARG A 129 -8.01 -15.05 5.86
CA ARG A 129 -8.75 -13.91 5.31
C ARG A 129 -9.16 -14.17 3.86
N ARG A 130 -10.42 -14.46 3.66
CA ARG A 130 -11.07 -14.51 2.35
C ARG A 130 -11.86 -13.22 2.19
N GLU A 131 -11.39 -12.31 1.35
CA GLU A 131 -12.20 -11.16 0.94
C GLU A 131 -12.79 -11.49 -0.42
N PRO A 132 -14.09 -11.86 -0.48
CA PRO A 132 -14.76 -11.96 -1.76
C PRO A 132 -14.74 -10.56 -2.38
N ARG A 133 -13.95 -10.39 -3.44
CA ARG A 133 -14.01 -9.17 -4.23
C ARG A 133 -15.37 -9.17 -4.90
N ALA A 134 -16.31 -8.41 -4.34
CA ALA A 134 -17.46 -8.03 -5.13
C ALA A 134 -16.91 -7.38 -6.39
N VAL A 135 -17.19 -7.99 -7.55
CA VAL A 135 -16.91 -7.36 -8.84
C VAL A 135 -17.75 -6.09 -8.86
N LYS A 136 -17.17 -4.98 -8.38
CA LYS A 136 -17.77 -3.68 -8.61
C LYS A 136 -17.63 -3.42 -10.10
N HIS A 137 -18.60 -3.87 -10.88
CA HIS A 137 -18.87 -3.26 -12.14
C HIS A 137 -19.21 -1.79 -11.83
N ARG A 138 -18.18 -0.93 -11.79
CA ARG A 138 -18.43 0.49 -12.00
C ARG A 138 -18.86 0.57 -13.44
N PRO A 139 -20.17 0.78 -13.73
CA PRO A 139 -20.56 1.09 -15.08
C PRO A 139 -19.70 2.30 -15.45
N LYS A 140 -18.94 2.19 -16.55
CA LYS A 140 -18.25 3.37 -17.09
C LYS A 140 -19.34 4.43 -17.21
N PRO A 141 -19.18 5.64 -16.68
CA PRO A 141 -20.24 6.65 -16.67
C PRO A 141 -20.75 6.95 -18.09
N PHE A 142 -19.90 6.70 -19.08
CA PHE A 142 -20.22 6.87 -20.51
C PHE A 142 -19.62 5.69 -21.29
N PRO A 143 -20.44 4.75 -21.80
CA PRO A 143 -19.98 3.79 -22.77
C PRO A 143 -19.46 4.51 -24.01
N ARG A 144 -18.41 3.97 -24.65
CA ARG A 144 -17.92 4.52 -25.90
C ARG A 144 -19.06 4.56 -26.90
N LEU A 145 -19.26 5.70 -27.57
CA LEU A 145 -20.24 5.82 -28.65
C LEU A 145 -19.82 4.91 -29.80
N THR A 146 -20.70 4.01 -30.19
CA THR A 146 -20.50 3.13 -31.35
C THR A 146 -20.90 3.79 -32.68
N ARG A 147 -21.55 4.95 -32.61
CA ARG A 147 -21.98 5.78 -33.73
C ARG A 147 -21.86 7.27 -33.36
N PRO A 148 -21.91 8.19 -34.33
CA PRO A 148 -21.95 9.63 -34.07
C PRO A 148 -23.09 10.01 -33.13
N ARG A 149 -22.86 10.96 -32.22
CA ARG A 149 -23.78 11.32 -31.12
C ARG A 149 -25.18 11.72 -31.61
N HIS A 150 -25.27 12.37 -32.75
CA HIS A 150 -26.56 12.84 -33.34
C HIS A 150 -27.47 11.67 -33.81
N LEU A 151 -26.90 10.46 -33.96
CA LEU A 151 -27.67 9.25 -34.34
C LEU A 151 -28.25 8.50 -33.15
N PHE A 152 -28.00 8.96 -31.90
CA PHE A 152 -28.61 8.38 -30.71
C PHE A 152 -29.87 9.17 -30.37
N GLN A 153 -31.02 8.53 -30.43
CA GLN A 153 -32.33 9.12 -30.08
C GLN A 153 -32.54 9.19 -28.56
N ASP A 154 -31.94 8.27 -27.80
CA ASP A 154 -32.06 8.22 -26.33
C ASP A 154 -30.71 8.48 -25.64
N PRO A 155 -30.68 9.26 -24.57
CA PRO A 155 -29.49 9.41 -23.75
C PRO A 155 -29.15 8.05 -23.10
N ILE A 156 -27.98 7.49 -23.41
CA ILE A 156 -27.47 6.28 -22.78
C ILE A 156 -27.06 6.66 -21.33
N CYS A 157 -28.04 6.71 -20.42
CA CYS A 157 -27.81 7.00 -19.02
C CYS A 157 -27.84 5.70 -18.19
N ASN A 158 -26.67 5.21 -17.79
CA ASN A 158 -26.50 4.07 -16.91
C ASN A 158 -26.56 4.44 -15.42
N SER A 159 -27.18 5.56 -15.04
CA SER A 159 -27.31 5.94 -13.64
C SER A 159 -28.39 5.09 -12.93
N LYS A 160 -28.19 4.83 -11.62
CA LYS A 160 -29.20 4.15 -10.79
C LYS A 160 -30.59 4.80 -10.88
N ARG A 161 -30.66 6.11 -11.15
CA ARG A 161 -31.90 6.87 -11.35
C ARG A 161 -32.71 6.44 -12.58
N SER A 162 -32.04 6.04 -13.68
CA SER A 162 -32.73 5.57 -14.88
C SER A 162 -33.31 4.15 -14.72
N ARG A 163 -32.69 3.30 -13.88
CA ARG A 163 -33.23 1.98 -13.54
C ARG A 163 -34.51 2.07 -12.70
N LEU A 164 -34.55 2.97 -11.70
CA LEU A 164 -35.72 3.21 -10.85
C LEU A 164 -36.90 3.79 -11.65
N LYS A 165 -36.64 4.63 -12.66
CA LYS A 165 -37.73 5.14 -13.55
C LYS A 165 -38.29 4.09 -14.50
N ARG A 166 -37.51 3.07 -14.88
CA ARG A 166 -37.99 1.97 -15.72
C ARG A 166 -38.92 1.01 -14.95
N THR A 167 -38.57 0.71 -13.70
CA THR A 167 -39.41 -0.18 -12.86
C THR A 167 -40.73 0.48 -12.46
N SER A 168 -40.78 1.81 -12.31
CA SER A 168 -42.03 2.50 -11.97
C SER A 168 -42.97 2.69 -13.17
N LYS A 169 -42.48 2.63 -14.41
CA LYS A 169 -43.34 2.69 -15.60
C LYS A 169 -43.98 1.37 -16.00
N ASN A 170 -43.41 0.23 -15.53
CA ASN A 170 -43.99 -1.09 -15.81
C ASN A 170 -44.92 -1.62 -14.70
N GLY A 171 -45.20 -0.81 -13.67
CA GLY A 171 -46.05 -1.18 -12.55
C GLY A 171 -47.49 -0.56 -12.58
N ILE A 172 -47.87 0.10 -13.69
CA ILE A 172 -49.22 0.63 -13.83
C ILE A 172 -49.80 0.09 -15.14
N LEU A 173 -50.15 -1.20 -15.14
CA LEU A 173 -51.07 -1.85 -16.06
C LEU A 173 -51.42 -3.21 -15.43
N ASN A 174 -52.29 -3.19 -14.45
CA ASN A 174 -53.35 -4.17 -14.20
C ASN A 174 -54.25 -3.63 -13.11
#